data_9b3b0562ad9536baef0dd9c60af8e1d5
#
_entry.id   9b3b0562ad9536baef0dd9c60af8e1d5
#
_cell.length_a   1.000
_cell.length_b   1.000
_cell.length_c   1.000
_cell.angle_alpha   90.00
_cell.angle_beta   90.00
_cell.angle_gamma   90.00
#
_symmetry.space_group_name_H-M   'P 1'
#
loop_
_entity.id
_entity.type
_entity.pdbx_description
1 polymer ?
#
loop_
_entity_poly.entity_id
_entity_poly.type
_entity_poly.pdbx_seq_one_letter_code
_entity_poly.pdbx_strand_id
1 'polypeptide(L)'
;LFRSGSGVPRQDDIRLNGHAIQCRITTENPENNFIPDYGRISAYRGAMGFGIRVDGGTAYSGAVVTRFYDSLLEKVTAWAQTPEEAIRRMDRALMEFRIRGVATNLAFLHNLVSHPRFIANDYTTRFIDETPALFDFRKRKDRATKLLGWIADVTVNGHPETRGRALPPAHARQPEAPRFA
;
A
#
# COMPACT_ATOMS: atom_id res chain seq x y z
N LEU A 1 19.26 13.63 -26.48
CA LEU A 1 19.26 14.96 -27.16
C LEU A 1 20.63 15.27 -27.75
N PHE A 2 21.66 15.41 -26.94
CA PHE A 2 23.00 15.82 -27.44
C PHE A 2 23.64 14.79 -28.39
N ARG A 3 23.41 13.48 -28.15
CA ARG A 3 23.97 12.41 -29.01
C ARG A 3 23.23 12.27 -30.34
N SER A 4 21.99 12.72 -30.42
CA SER A 4 21.19 12.68 -31.69
C SER A 4 21.47 13.87 -32.61
N GLY A 5 22.33 14.81 -32.20
CA GLY A 5 22.60 16.04 -32.97
C GLY A 5 21.47 17.07 -32.85
N SER A 6 20.43 16.80 -32.04
CA SER A 6 19.35 17.76 -31.80
C SER A 6 19.86 18.89 -30.89
N GLY A 7 19.53 20.13 -31.23
CA GLY A 7 19.82 21.29 -30.39
C GLY A 7 19.02 21.28 -29.09
N VAL A 8 19.44 22.11 -28.15
CA VAL A 8 18.64 22.36 -26.91
C VAL A 8 17.37 23.12 -27.31
N PRO A 9 16.17 22.67 -26.87
CA PRO A 9 14.94 23.41 -27.14
C PRO A 9 15.00 24.82 -26.54
N ARG A 10 14.36 25.77 -27.17
CA ARG A 10 14.24 27.12 -26.62
C ARG A 10 13.37 27.09 -25.37
N GLN A 11 13.62 27.96 -24.40
CA GLN A 11 12.84 28.03 -23.16
C GLN A 11 11.34 28.25 -23.43
N ASP A 12 11.01 29.08 -24.42
CA ASP A 12 9.63 29.41 -24.82
C ASP A 12 8.86 28.22 -25.43
N ASP A 13 9.57 27.20 -25.93
CA ASP A 13 8.96 26.00 -26.51
C ASP A 13 8.67 24.91 -25.46
N ILE A 14 9.15 25.10 -24.22
CA ILE A 14 8.95 24.16 -23.10
C ILE A 14 7.57 24.39 -22.50
N ARG A 15 6.70 23.40 -22.60
CA ARG A 15 5.34 23.44 -22.03
C ARG A 15 5.24 22.47 -20.87
N LEU A 16 4.57 22.92 -19.80
CA LEU A 16 4.15 22.03 -18.72
C LEU A 16 2.91 21.26 -19.17
N ASN A 17 2.90 19.94 -18.94
CA ASN A 17 1.81 19.07 -19.32
C ASN A 17 1.43 18.17 -18.14
N GLY A 18 0.42 18.59 -17.39
CA GLY A 18 -0.08 17.88 -16.23
C GLY A 18 0.87 17.92 -15.02
N HIS A 19 0.63 17.01 -14.10
CA HIS A 19 1.31 16.91 -12.81
C HIS A 19 1.77 15.49 -12.57
N ALA A 20 2.96 15.33 -11.99
CA ALA A 20 3.51 14.03 -11.66
C ALA A 20 4.00 14.01 -10.20
N ILE A 21 3.73 12.89 -9.54
CA ILE A 21 4.25 12.59 -8.20
C ILE A 21 5.05 11.31 -8.31
N GLN A 22 6.24 11.30 -7.70
CA GLN A 22 7.07 10.10 -7.65
C GLN A 22 7.32 9.69 -6.20
N CYS A 23 7.07 8.41 -5.91
CA CYS A 23 7.43 7.77 -4.65
C CYS A 23 8.55 6.76 -4.87
N ARG A 24 9.50 6.72 -3.95
CA ARG A 24 10.53 5.69 -3.87
C ARG A 24 10.08 4.63 -2.87
N ILE A 25 9.85 3.41 -3.34
CA ILE A 25 9.56 2.27 -2.46
C ILE A 25 10.88 1.64 -2.05
N THR A 26 11.11 1.61 -0.74
CA THR A 26 12.34 1.11 -0.15
C THR A 26 12.07 -0.01 0.84
N THR A 27 13.10 -0.85 1.09
CA THR A 27 13.06 -1.85 2.17
C THR A 27 13.51 -1.25 3.50
N GLU A 28 12.87 -0.17 3.89
CA GLU A 28 13.11 0.52 5.14
C GLU A 28 11.88 0.41 6.04
N ASN A 29 12.11 0.16 7.33
CA ASN A 29 11.04 0.02 8.30
C ASN A 29 10.71 1.36 8.97
N PRO A 30 9.60 2.03 8.60
CA PRO A 30 9.24 3.31 9.19
C PRO A 30 8.81 3.20 10.66
N GLU A 31 8.41 2.01 11.14
CA GLU A 31 8.14 1.77 12.57
C GLU A 31 9.44 1.76 13.41
N ASN A 32 10.59 1.60 12.76
CA ASN A 32 11.89 1.54 13.39
C ASN A 32 12.87 2.53 12.74
N ASN A 33 12.52 3.81 12.74
CA ASN A 33 13.35 4.92 12.24
C ASN A 33 13.96 4.67 10.85
N PHE A 34 13.22 4.04 9.93
CA PHE A 34 13.67 3.70 8.59
C PHE A 34 14.95 2.86 8.52
N ILE A 35 15.22 2.06 9.56
CA ILE A 35 16.32 1.10 9.49
C ILE A 35 16.06 0.16 8.31
N PRO A 36 17.05 -0.02 7.40
CA PRO A 36 16.91 -0.93 6.27
C PRO A 36 16.66 -2.37 6.71
N ASP A 37 15.71 -3.03 6.05
CA ASP A 37 15.41 -4.45 6.25
C ASP A 37 15.94 -5.27 5.06
N TYR A 38 16.37 -6.46 5.34
CA TYR A 38 17.03 -7.35 4.39
C TYR A 38 16.36 -8.72 4.41
N GLY A 39 16.33 -9.40 3.29
CA GLY A 39 15.73 -10.72 3.25
C GLY A 39 15.26 -11.11 1.85
N ARG A 40 14.46 -12.18 1.79
CA ARG A 40 13.87 -12.65 0.55
C ARG A 40 12.45 -12.12 0.40
N ILE A 41 12.16 -11.49 -0.72
CA ILE A 41 10.79 -11.10 -1.09
C ILE A 41 10.01 -12.37 -1.40
N SER A 42 9.08 -12.75 -0.53
CA SER A 42 8.25 -13.95 -0.68
C SER A 42 7.07 -13.76 -1.63
N ALA A 43 6.57 -12.53 -1.75
CA ALA A 43 5.55 -12.17 -2.72
C ALA A 43 5.76 -10.72 -3.18
N TYR A 44 5.64 -10.50 -4.47
CA TYR A 44 5.67 -9.17 -5.09
C TYR A 44 4.50 -9.01 -6.06
N ARG A 45 3.81 -7.90 -5.95
CA ARG A 45 2.86 -7.39 -6.93
C ARG A 45 2.96 -5.87 -6.95
N GLY A 46 3.36 -5.33 -8.10
CA GLY A 46 3.40 -3.89 -8.34
C GLY A 46 2.05 -3.32 -8.75
N ALA A 47 1.92 -2.01 -8.70
CA ALA A 47 0.80 -1.29 -9.25
C ALA A 47 0.92 -1.15 -10.77
N MET A 48 -0.20 -1.11 -11.46
CA MET A 48 -0.28 -0.92 -12.90
C MET A 48 -1.46 -0.01 -13.24
N GLY A 49 -1.53 0.38 -14.50
CA GLY A 49 -2.69 1.08 -15.05
C GLY A 49 -2.35 2.44 -15.61
N PHE A 50 -3.38 3.07 -16.14
CA PHE A 50 -3.26 4.35 -16.83
C PHE A 50 -2.73 5.45 -15.91
N GLY A 51 -1.69 6.15 -16.38
CA GLY A 51 -1.05 7.23 -15.61
C GLY A 51 -0.10 6.75 -14.51
N ILE A 52 0.21 5.44 -14.44
CA ILE A 52 1.19 4.89 -13.51
C ILE A 52 2.39 4.38 -14.31
N ARG A 53 3.57 4.81 -13.89
CA ARG A 53 4.85 4.30 -14.36
C ARG A 53 5.61 3.72 -13.19
N VAL A 54 6.13 2.52 -13.36
CA VAL A 54 7.00 1.85 -12.39
C VAL A 54 8.36 1.67 -13.01
N ASP A 55 9.36 2.26 -12.40
CA ASP A 55 10.77 2.06 -12.73
C ASP A 55 11.34 1.10 -11.69
N GLY A 56 11.21 -0.19 -11.96
CA GLY A 56 11.66 -1.28 -11.10
C GLY A 56 13.13 -1.61 -11.34
N GLY A 57 13.76 -2.12 -10.29
CA GLY A 57 15.11 -2.65 -10.34
C GLY A 57 15.12 -4.13 -9.98
N THR A 58 15.19 -4.42 -8.68
CA THR A 58 15.41 -5.75 -8.13
C THR A 58 14.16 -6.37 -7.50
N ALA A 59 12.99 -5.72 -7.60
CA ALA A 59 11.76 -6.16 -6.95
C ALA A 59 11.00 -7.20 -7.77
N TYR A 60 11.10 -8.46 -7.38
CA TYR A 60 10.29 -9.57 -7.89
C TYR A 60 10.15 -10.66 -6.82
N SER A 61 9.17 -11.54 -6.97
CA SER A 61 8.98 -12.66 -6.04
C SER A 61 10.20 -13.60 -6.08
N GLY A 62 10.83 -13.82 -4.93
CA GLY A 62 12.04 -14.61 -4.79
C GLY A 62 13.34 -13.80 -4.75
N ALA A 63 13.31 -12.51 -5.09
CA ALA A 63 14.48 -11.64 -5.01
C ALA A 63 15.04 -11.55 -3.59
N VAL A 64 16.36 -11.44 -3.48
CA VAL A 64 17.06 -11.29 -2.20
C VAL A 64 17.54 -9.84 -2.09
N VAL A 65 17.03 -9.14 -1.10
CA VAL A 65 17.51 -7.81 -0.73
C VAL A 65 18.71 -7.96 0.19
N THR A 66 19.84 -7.42 -0.25
CA THR A 66 21.12 -7.54 0.48
C THR A 66 21.46 -6.23 1.18
N ARG A 67 22.29 -6.31 2.22
CA ARG A 67 22.78 -5.13 2.96
C ARG A 67 23.89 -4.37 2.24
N PHE A 68 24.34 -4.83 1.09
CA PHE A 68 25.52 -4.29 0.40
C PHE A 68 25.21 -3.21 -0.62
N TYR A 69 23.92 -3.02 -0.90
CA TYR A 69 23.41 -2.04 -1.87
C TYR A 69 22.28 -1.21 -1.26
N ASP A 70 21.80 -0.23 -2.03
CA ASP A 70 20.68 0.63 -1.65
C ASP A 70 19.43 -0.19 -1.32
N SER A 71 18.64 0.29 -0.38
CA SER A 71 17.33 -0.22 0.03
C SER A 71 16.24 0.02 -1.03
N LEU A 72 16.51 0.77 -2.09
CA LEU A 72 15.56 1.11 -3.14
C LEU A 72 15.10 -0.15 -3.90
N LEU A 73 13.81 -0.43 -3.84
CA LEU A 73 13.18 -1.47 -4.66
C LEU A 73 12.77 -0.94 -6.02
N GLU A 74 12.06 0.18 -6.03
CA GLU A 74 11.50 0.75 -7.26
C GLU A 74 11.02 2.18 -7.05
N LYS A 75 10.84 2.89 -8.17
CA LYS A 75 10.22 4.21 -8.22
C LYS A 75 8.86 4.10 -8.87
N VAL A 76 7.86 4.66 -8.24
CA VAL A 76 6.50 4.72 -8.76
C VAL A 76 6.17 6.16 -9.08
N THR A 77 5.78 6.43 -10.31
CA THR A 77 5.36 7.76 -10.75
C THR A 77 3.90 7.72 -11.17
N ALA A 78 3.09 8.57 -10.57
CA ALA A 78 1.71 8.82 -10.99
C ALA A 78 1.63 10.15 -11.72
N TRP A 79 1.01 10.15 -12.91
CA TRP A 79 0.78 11.34 -13.70
C TRP A 79 -0.73 11.56 -13.91
N ALA A 80 -1.16 12.82 -13.89
CA ALA A 80 -2.52 13.23 -14.22
C ALA A 80 -2.56 14.68 -14.72
N GLN A 81 -3.73 15.12 -15.20
CA GLN A 81 -3.94 16.50 -15.64
C GLN A 81 -3.93 17.51 -14.48
N THR A 82 -4.42 17.10 -13.31
CA THR A 82 -4.46 17.94 -12.11
C THR A 82 -3.66 17.32 -10.96
N PRO A 83 -3.17 18.13 -10.00
CA PRO A 83 -2.46 17.64 -8.82
C PRO A 83 -3.29 16.64 -8.02
N GLU A 84 -4.57 16.94 -7.79
CA GLU A 84 -5.48 16.11 -7.01
C GLU A 84 -5.68 14.72 -7.64
N GLU A 85 -5.77 14.66 -8.96
CA GLU A 85 -5.85 13.38 -9.67
C GLU A 85 -4.54 12.61 -9.59
N ALA A 86 -3.40 13.29 -9.69
CA ALA A 86 -2.08 12.65 -9.54
C ALA A 86 -1.92 12.05 -8.14
N ILE A 87 -2.34 12.79 -7.10
CA ILE A 87 -2.35 12.32 -5.70
C ILE A 87 -3.25 11.08 -5.57
N ARG A 88 -4.50 11.13 -6.04
CA ARG A 88 -5.43 9.99 -5.98
C ARG A 88 -4.92 8.77 -6.72
N ARG A 89 -4.27 8.95 -7.86
CA ARG A 89 -3.64 7.85 -8.60
C ARG A 89 -2.46 7.25 -7.83
N MET A 90 -1.63 8.09 -7.23
CA MET A 90 -0.53 7.61 -6.40
C MET A 90 -1.04 6.84 -5.19
N ASP A 91 -2.03 7.36 -4.48
CA ASP A 91 -2.65 6.70 -3.33
C ASP A 91 -3.19 5.31 -3.70
N ARG A 92 -3.97 5.22 -4.79
CA ARG A 92 -4.45 3.95 -5.34
C ARG A 92 -3.30 3.00 -5.66
N ALA A 93 -2.26 3.49 -6.35
CA ALA A 93 -1.11 2.68 -6.72
C ALA A 93 -0.39 2.12 -5.49
N LEU A 94 -0.13 2.95 -4.48
CA LEU A 94 0.51 2.51 -3.22
C LEU A 94 -0.33 1.44 -2.50
N MET A 95 -1.67 1.53 -2.55
CA MET A 95 -2.55 0.51 -1.96
C MET A 95 -2.58 -0.81 -2.74
N GLU A 96 -2.32 -0.79 -4.04
CA GLU A 96 -2.26 -1.99 -4.88
C GLU A 96 -0.97 -2.79 -4.69
N PHE A 97 0.10 -2.13 -4.24
CA PHE A 97 1.37 -2.80 -3.99
C PHE A 97 1.24 -3.88 -2.92
N ARG A 98 1.86 -5.01 -3.20
CA ARG A 98 1.95 -6.12 -2.24
C ARG A 98 3.35 -6.68 -2.25
N ILE A 99 4.13 -6.27 -1.27
CA ILE A 99 5.49 -6.76 -1.03
C ILE A 99 5.48 -7.48 0.31
N ARG A 100 5.99 -8.71 0.34
CA ARG A 100 6.07 -9.53 1.56
C ARG A 100 7.44 -10.15 1.69
N GLY A 101 7.84 -10.43 2.93
CA GLY A 101 9.12 -11.04 3.27
C GLY A 101 10.16 -10.03 3.75
N VAL A 102 9.93 -8.75 3.50
CA VAL A 102 10.72 -7.63 4.00
C VAL A 102 9.79 -6.49 4.43
N ALA A 103 10.22 -5.69 5.39
CA ALA A 103 9.55 -4.43 5.73
C ALA A 103 9.75 -3.42 4.57
N THR A 104 8.78 -2.53 4.40
CA THR A 104 8.83 -1.47 3.38
C THR A 104 8.25 -0.17 3.92
N ASN A 105 8.58 0.93 3.28
CA ASN A 105 8.04 2.25 3.60
C ASN A 105 6.64 2.53 3.01
N LEU A 106 5.96 1.53 2.41
CA LEU A 106 4.65 1.72 1.74
C LEU A 106 3.59 2.35 2.64
N ALA A 107 3.48 1.91 3.91
CA ALA A 107 2.50 2.46 4.84
C ALA A 107 2.75 3.95 5.14
N PHE A 108 4.02 4.33 5.29
CA PHE A 108 4.42 5.72 5.46
C PHE A 108 4.09 6.57 4.24
N LEU A 109 4.41 6.08 3.03
CA LEU A 109 4.10 6.78 1.79
C LEU A 109 2.59 6.99 1.62
N HIS A 110 1.78 5.98 1.95
CA HIS A 110 0.33 6.09 1.94
C HIS A 110 -0.17 7.18 2.91
N ASN A 111 0.29 7.17 4.16
CA ASN A 111 -0.07 8.21 5.14
C ASN A 111 0.33 9.60 4.65
N LEU A 112 1.50 9.72 4.01
CA LEU A 112 2.02 10.99 3.51
C LEU A 112 1.16 11.54 2.38
N VAL A 113 0.88 10.75 1.33
CA VAL A 113 0.11 11.24 0.17
C VAL A 113 -1.37 11.48 0.50
N SER A 114 -1.90 10.79 1.53
CA SER A 114 -3.28 10.96 2.00
C SER A 114 -3.45 12.08 3.03
N HIS A 115 -2.35 12.68 3.49
CA HIS A 115 -2.42 13.71 4.52
C HIS A 115 -3.05 15.02 3.98
N PRO A 116 -3.98 15.66 4.72
CA PRO A 116 -4.67 16.87 4.25
C PRO A 116 -3.74 18.01 3.82
N ARG A 117 -2.64 18.25 4.55
CA ARG A 117 -1.64 19.27 4.18
C ARG A 117 -0.93 18.93 2.87
N PHE A 118 -0.66 17.64 2.61
CA PHE A 118 -0.07 17.22 1.35
C PHE A 118 -1.04 17.45 0.18
N ILE A 119 -2.31 17.07 0.35
CA ILE A 119 -3.36 17.28 -0.64
C ILE A 119 -3.57 18.77 -0.92
N ALA A 120 -3.52 19.62 0.12
CA ALA A 120 -3.66 21.07 -0.01
C ALA A 120 -2.41 21.77 -0.55
N ASN A 121 -1.32 21.02 -0.83
CA ASN A 121 -0.01 21.57 -1.21
C ASN A 121 0.55 22.58 -0.19
N ASP A 122 0.22 22.38 1.10
CA ASP A 122 0.67 23.19 2.24
C ASP A 122 1.75 22.43 3.03
N TYR A 123 2.92 22.27 2.43
CA TYR A 123 4.04 21.58 3.06
C TYR A 123 5.40 22.14 2.60
N THR A 124 6.37 21.96 3.46
CA THR A 124 7.78 22.25 3.20
C THR A 124 8.60 20.97 3.34
N THR A 125 9.91 21.05 3.14
CA THR A 125 10.84 19.93 3.38
C THR A 125 10.83 19.45 4.83
N ARG A 126 10.33 20.25 5.78
CA ARG A 126 10.18 19.90 7.20
C ARG A 126 8.88 19.18 7.53
N PHE A 127 7.99 18.98 6.55
CA PHE A 127 6.67 18.41 6.74
C PHE A 127 6.72 17.04 7.47
N ILE A 128 7.68 16.20 7.14
CA ILE A 128 7.83 14.88 7.75
C ILE A 128 8.19 15.01 9.23
N ASP A 129 9.12 15.91 9.57
CA ASP A 129 9.58 16.11 10.94
C ASP A 129 8.49 16.76 11.82
N GLU A 130 7.66 17.61 11.22
CA GLU A 130 6.60 18.37 11.90
C GLU A 130 5.28 17.58 12.04
N THR A 131 5.18 16.38 11.44
CA THR A 131 3.91 15.65 11.36
C THR A 131 4.03 14.22 11.91
N PRO A 132 4.04 14.04 13.25
CA PRO A 132 4.13 12.70 13.86
C PRO A 132 3.03 11.74 13.42
N ALA A 133 1.86 12.23 13.02
CA ALA A 133 0.74 11.42 12.53
C ALA A 133 1.09 10.58 11.29
N LEU A 134 2.13 10.93 10.53
CA LEU A 134 2.62 10.15 9.40
C LEU A 134 3.14 8.77 9.82
N PHE A 135 3.51 8.62 11.09
CA PHE A 135 4.05 7.40 11.69
C PHE A 135 3.00 6.58 12.47
N ASP A 136 1.74 7.00 12.42
CA ASP A 136 0.63 6.23 13.00
C ASP A 136 0.17 5.14 12.01
N PHE A 137 0.79 3.98 12.10
CA PHE A 137 0.49 2.86 11.22
C PHE A 137 -0.65 2.00 11.77
N ARG A 138 -1.80 2.04 11.10
CA ARG A 138 -2.90 1.13 11.42
C ARG A 138 -2.49 -0.31 11.08
N LYS A 139 -2.30 -1.14 12.10
CA LYS A 139 -2.05 -2.57 11.91
C LYS A 139 -3.25 -3.21 11.20
N ARG A 140 -3.10 -3.47 9.91
CA ARG A 140 -4.14 -4.18 9.14
C ARG A 140 -4.12 -5.64 9.57
N LYS A 141 -5.19 -6.08 10.24
CA LYS A 141 -5.39 -7.50 10.52
C LYS A 141 -5.42 -8.27 9.18
N ASP A 142 -4.71 -9.37 9.11
CA ASP A 142 -4.76 -10.25 7.95
C ASP A 142 -6.17 -10.89 7.79
N ARG A 143 -6.39 -11.55 6.65
CA ARG A 143 -7.69 -12.14 6.34
C ARG A 143 -8.10 -13.22 7.35
N ALA A 144 -7.14 -14.04 7.80
CA ALA A 144 -7.39 -15.11 8.75
C ALA A 144 -7.80 -14.53 10.13
N THR A 145 -7.08 -13.53 10.63
CA THR A 145 -7.41 -12.84 11.88
C THR A 145 -8.78 -12.16 11.82
N LYS A 146 -9.15 -11.57 10.68
CA LYS A 146 -10.49 -10.98 10.50
C LYS A 146 -11.57 -12.04 10.52
N LEU A 147 -11.35 -13.17 9.84
CA LEU A 147 -12.29 -14.28 9.78
C LEU A 147 -12.45 -14.92 11.16
N LEU A 148 -11.36 -15.20 11.86
CA LEU A 148 -11.40 -15.75 13.22
C LEU A 148 -12.12 -14.80 14.20
N GLY A 149 -11.84 -13.49 14.11
CA GLY A 149 -12.54 -12.50 14.91
C GLY A 149 -14.05 -12.47 14.63
N TRP A 150 -14.45 -12.57 13.36
CA TRP A 150 -15.87 -12.64 12.99
C TRP A 150 -16.53 -13.94 13.49
N ILE A 151 -15.87 -15.10 13.30
CA ILE A 151 -16.38 -16.38 13.80
C ILE A 151 -16.56 -16.32 15.33
N ALA A 152 -15.55 -15.81 16.06
CA ALA A 152 -15.65 -15.66 17.51
C ALA A 152 -16.83 -14.76 17.92
N ASP A 153 -17.00 -13.63 17.26
CA ASP A 153 -18.12 -12.71 17.52
C ASP A 153 -19.48 -13.37 17.26
N VAL A 154 -19.62 -14.05 16.12
CA VAL A 154 -20.86 -14.79 15.77
C VAL A 154 -21.13 -15.93 16.77
N THR A 155 -20.09 -16.63 17.22
CA THR A 155 -20.23 -17.73 18.17
C THR A 155 -20.69 -17.23 19.55
N VAL A 156 -20.15 -16.10 20.00
CA VAL A 156 -20.47 -15.56 21.34
C VAL A 156 -21.74 -14.71 21.33
N ASN A 157 -21.92 -13.88 20.32
CA ASN A 157 -22.96 -12.86 20.26
C ASN A 157 -24.13 -13.21 19.29
N GLY A 158 -24.03 -14.34 18.59
CA GLY A 158 -24.97 -14.73 17.54
C GLY A 158 -24.77 -14.00 16.22
N HIS A 159 -25.24 -14.59 15.12
CA HIS A 159 -25.16 -13.98 13.78
C HIS A 159 -26.01 -12.71 13.72
N PRO A 160 -25.51 -11.59 13.17
CA PRO A 160 -26.23 -10.31 13.13
C PRO A 160 -27.66 -10.39 12.55
N GLU A 161 -27.86 -11.23 11.51
CA GLU A 161 -29.16 -11.40 10.85
C GLU A 161 -30.16 -12.24 11.65
N THR A 162 -29.68 -13.04 12.60
CA THR A 162 -30.54 -13.92 13.45
C THR A 162 -30.64 -13.44 14.88
N ARG A 163 -29.92 -12.40 15.25
CA ARG A 163 -29.90 -11.82 16.59
C ARG A 163 -31.30 -11.33 16.98
N GLY A 164 -31.86 -11.91 18.05
CA GLY A 164 -33.22 -11.58 18.52
C GLY A 164 -34.37 -12.31 17.80
N ARG A 165 -34.10 -13.20 16.85
CA ARG A 165 -35.10 -14.08 16.29
C ARG A 165 -35.24 -15.35 17.15
N ALA A 166 -36.41 -15.62 17.66
CA ALA A 166 -36.71 -16.93 18.25
C ALA A 166 -36.59 -18.01 17.18
N LEU A 167 -35.71 -18.99 17.39
CA LEU A 167 -35.61 -20.13 16.47
C LEU A 167 -36.88 -20.95 16.55
N PRO A 168 -37.46 -21.37 15.41
CA PRO A 168 -38.62 -22.27 15.42
C PRO A 168 -38.25 -23.57 16.16
N PRO A 169 -39.20 -24.16 16.93
CA PRO A 169 -38.97 -25.39 17.72
C PRO A 169 -38.46 -26.59 16.92
N ALA A 170 -38.64 -26.59 15.60
CA ALA A 170 -38.20 -27.67 14.73
C ALA A 170 -36.69 -27.84 14.56
N HIS A 171 -35.88 -26.84 14.96
CA HIS A 171 -34.41 -26.93 14.86
C HIS A 171 -33.74 -27.48 16.12
N ALA A 172 -34.49 -27.85 17.12
CA ALA A 172 -33.97 -28.50 18.33
C ALA A 172 -33.69 -30.01 18.17
N ARG A 173 -33.81 -30.59 16.96
CA ARG A 173 -33.37 -31.97 16.73
C ARG A 173 -31.83 -31.99 16.69
N GLN A 174 -31.25 -32.56 17.71
CA GLN A 174 -29.83 -32.97 17.66
C GLN A 174 -29.67 -33.93 16.47
N PRO A 175 -28.66 -33.72 15.61
CA PRO A 175 -28.37 -34.72 14.58
C PRO A 175 -28.06 -36.06 15.27
N GLU A 176 -28.77 -37.12 14.88
CA GLU A 176 -28.42 -38.47 15.32
C GLU A 176 -26.99 -38.78 14.87
N ALA A 177 -26.18 -39.23 15.84
CA ALA A 177 -24.84 -39.68 15.51
C ALA A 177 -24.90 -40.83 14.49
N PRO A 178 -24.08 -40.84 13.45
CA PRO A 178 -24.07 -41.93 12.48
C PRO A 178 -23.78 -43.25 13.20
N ARG A 179 -24.65 -44.21 13.05
CA ARG A 179 -24.43 -45.58 13.53
C ARG A 179 -23.52 -46.25 12.49
N PHE A 180 -22.29 -46.50 12.87
CA PHE A 180 -21.38 -47.34 12.09
C PHE A 180 -21.79 -48.78 12.38
N ALA A 181 -22.11 -49.52 11.31
CA ALA A 181 -22.33 -50.98 11.35
C ALA A 181 -21.02 -51.72 11.28
#